data_eeb0d5a71627cdd904f1a069ded70844
#
_entry.id   eeb0d5a71627cdd904f1a069ded70844
#
_cell.length_a   1.000
_cell.length_b   1.000
_cell.length_c   1.000
_cell.angle_alpha   90.00
_cell.angle_beta   90.00
_cell.angle_gamma   90.00
#
_symmetry.space_group_name_H-M   'P 1'
#
loop_
_entity.id
_entity.type
_entity.pdbx_description
1 polymer ?
#
loop_
_entity_poly.entity_id
_entity_poly.type
_entity_poly.pdbx_seq_one_letter_code
_entity_poly.pdbx_strand_id
1 'polypeptide(L)'
;TVQGEGGVNVATLRWLQELQRLCRRHDMLLIVDDIQVGCGRTGTFFSFEAAGIRPDIITLSKSLSGFGLPMSLVLMKPELDVWKPGAHSGTFRGNNLAFVTATQALETYWTNAAFTADIQRKERQVRDWLENLVHSYPNAGLSVRGRGLIQGLVCNATPALANRIAQNAFKKGVVIETSGAQDEVLKLLPALTIEEELLGKGLEVIEASVAEALAEEGQSARILKFGGKRQ
;
A
#
# COMPACT_ATOMS: atom_id res chain seq x y z
N THR A 1 -3.65 -8.33 5.06
CA THR A 1 -4.73 -7.45 5.51
C THR A 1 -5.10 -6.39 4.48
N VAL A 2 -4.16 -5.99 3.63
CA VAL A 2 -4.39 -5.15 2.44
C VAL A 2 -3.70 -5.79 1.25
N GLN A 3 -4.41 -5.95 0.15
CA GLN A 3 -3.87 -6.44 -1.11
C GLN A 3 -3.34 -5.25 -1.92
N GLY A 4 -2.06 -4.90 -1.79
CA GLY A 4 -1.48 -3.75 -2.48
C GLY A 4 -1.53 -3.91 -3.99
N GLU A 5 -0.91 -4.94 -4.53
CA GLU A 5 -0.86 -5.23 -5.97
C GLU A 5 -2.23 -5.65 -6.53
N GLY A 6 -3.11 -6.22 -5.70
CA GLY A 6 -4.47 -6.59 -6.09
C GLY A 6 -5.47 -5.43 -6.18
N GLY A 7 -5.02 -4.17 -6.08
CA GLY A 7 -5.86 -2.98 -6.21
C GLY A 7 -6.21 -2.30 -4.88
N VAL A 8 -5.32 -2.39 -3.91
CA VAL A 8 -5.43 -1.74 -2.59
C VAL A 8 -6.72 -2.14 -1.85
N ASN A 9 -7.10 -3.41 -1.96
CA ASN A 9 -8.29 -3.94 -1.28
C ASN A 9 -7.99 -4.15 0.22
N VAL A 10 -8.81 -3.56 1.08
CA VAL A 10 -8.64 -3.63 2.55
C VAL A 10 -9.62 -4.61 3.14
N ALA A 11 -9.13 -5.61 3.87
CA ALA A 11 -9.95 -6.51 4.67
C ALA A 11 -10.57 -5.76 5.86
N THR A 12 -11.86 -5.94 6.10
CA THR A 12 -12.50 -5.35 7.28
C THR A 12 -12.04 -6.01 8.57
N LEU A 13 -12.03 -5.27 9.68
CA LEU A 13 -11.65 -5.82 10.98
C LEU A 13 -12.52 -7.03 11.36
N ARG A 14 -13.82 -6.95 11.11
CA ARG A 14 -14.76 -8.04 11.36
C ARG A 14 -14.42 -9.29 10.55
N TRP A 15 -14.05 -9.12 9.27
CA TRP A 15 -13.66 -10.25 8.41
C TRP A 15 -12.39 -10.94 8.94
N LEU A 16 -11.38 -10.17 9.37
CA LEU A 16 -10.15 -10.72 9.95
C LEU A 16 -10.42 -11.48 11.26
N GLN A 17 -11.28 -10.93 12.12
CA GLN A 17 -11.69 -11.59 13.38
C GLN A 17 -12.43 -12.90 13.12
N GLU A 18 -13.34 -12.90 12.16
CA GLU A 18 -14.10 -14.08 11.80
C GLU A 18 -13.21 -15.14 11.14
N LEU A 19 -12.28 -14.75 10.28
CA LEU A 19 -11.29 -15.64 9.70
C LEU A 19 -10.46 -16.33 10.80
N GLN A 20 -9.96 -15.57 11.78
CA GLN A 20 -9.24 -16.17 12.91
C GLN A 20 -10.12 -17.17 13.69
N ARG A 21 -11.41 -16.82 13.92
CA ARG A 21 -12.34 -17.71 14.60
C ARG A 21 -12.54 -19.03 13.84
N LEU A 22 -12.67 -18.95 12.52
CA LEU A 22 -12.79 -20.13 11.66
C LEU A 22 -11.51 -20.96 11.67
N CYS A 23 -10.33 -20.34 11.53
CA CYS A 23 -9.05 -21.04 11.61
C CYS A 23 -8.94 -21.85 12.92
N ARG A 24 -9.23 -21.22 14.07
CA ARG A 24 -9.20 -21.89 15.38
C ARG A 24 -10.22 -23.03 15.48
N ARG A 25 -11.43 -22.85 14.94
CA ARG A 25 -12.48 -23.85 14.97
C ARG A 25 -12.13 -25.11 14.19
N HIS A 26 -11.36 -24.96 13.13
CA HIS A 26 -11.01 -26.03 12.20
C HIS A 26 -9.55 -26.48 12.32
N ASP A 27 -8.88 -26.10 13.41
CA ASP A 27 -7.46 -26.41 13.67
C ASP A 27 -6.53 -26.05 12.49
N MET A 28 -6.79 -24.87 11.88
CA MET A 28 -6.00 -24.32 10.80
C MET A 28 -5.09 -23.20 11.30
N LEU A 29 -3.88 -23.15 10.80
CA LEU A 29 -2.95 -22.04 11.06
C LEU A 29 -3.38 -20.79 10.30
N LEU A 30 -3.34 -19.66 11.00
CA LEU A 30 -3.53 -18.34 10.40
C LEU A 30 -2.18 -17.70 10.10
N ILE A 31 -1.88 -17.55 8.82
CA ILE A 31 -0.67 -16.88 8.34
C ILE A 31 -1.06 -15.48 7.85
N VAL A 32 -0.39 -14.44 8.36
CA VAL A 32 -0.55 -13.06 7.88
C VAL A 32 0.69 -12.64 7.12
N ASP A 33 0.50 -12.28 5.87
CA ASP A 33 1.53 -11.67 5.03
C ASP A 33 1.56 -10.16 5.26
N ASP A 34 2.57 -9.71 5.98
CA ASP A 34 2.86 -8.31 6.27
C ASP A 34 4.09 -7.78 5.49
N ILE A 35 4.49 -8.48 4.41
CA ILE A 35 5.67 -8.12 3.61
C ILE A 35 5.60 -6.69 3.10
N GLN A 36 4.45 -6.27 2.56
CA GLN A 36 4.26 -4.91 2.03
C GLN A 36 3.56 -3.98 3.02
N VAL A 37 2.71 -4.51 3.89
CA VAL A 37 1.75 -3.74 4.67
C VAL A 37 2.08 -3.66 6.16
N GLY A 38 3.08 -4.39 6.60
CA GLY A 38 3.68 -4.27 7.94
C GLY A 38 4.68 -3.12 8.06
N CYS A 39 5.42 -3.10 9.15
CA CYS A 39 6.43 -2.09 9.48
C CYS A 39 5.92 -0.65 9.35
N GLY A 40 4.69 -0.39 9.81
CA GLY A 40 4.08 0.94 9.85
C GLY A 40 3.27 1.34 8.62
N ARG A 41 3.35 0.62 7.51
CA ARG A 41 2.67 0.99 6.26
C ARG A 41 1.17 1.23 6.43
N THR A 42 0.51 0.50 7.31
CA THR A 42 -0.93 0.61 7.59
C THR A 42 -1.26 1.38 8.87
N GLY A 43 -0.30 2.14 9.41
CA GLY A 43 -0.49 2.99 10.58
C GLY A 43 -0.02 2.37 11.90
N THR A 44 0.19 1.06 11.96
CA THR A 44 0.73 0.30 13.11
C THR A 44 1.88 -0.58 12.65
N PHE A 45 2.72 -1.09 13.57
CA PHE A 45 3.85 -1.95 13.18
C PHE A 45 3.37 -3.18 12.41
N PHE A 46 2.42 -3.93 12.97
CA PHE A 46 1.74 -5.01 12.25
C PHE A 46 0.40 -4.54 11.70
N SER A 47 0.12 -4.91 10.47
CA SER A 47 -1.10 -4.49 9.77
C SER A 47 -2.40 -5.00 10.42
N PHE A 48 -2.34 -6.02 11.23
CA PHE A 48 -3.49 -6.68 11.87
C PHE A 48 -3.78 -6.20 13.29
N GLU A 49 -2.98 -5.33 13.87
CA GLU A 49 -3.12 -4.88 15.28
C GLU A 49 -4.53 -4.32 15.56
N ALA A 50 -5.03 -3.47 14.67
CA ALA A 50 -6.38 -2.90 14.82
C ALA A 50 -7.51 -3.94 14.86
N ALA A 51 -7.30 -5.13 14.27
CA ALA A 51 -8.27 -6.22 14.31
C ALA A 51 -8.22 -7.02 15.61
N GLY A 52 -7.16 -6.85 16.43
CA GLY A 52 -6.95 -7.58 17.68
C GLY A 52 -6.77 -9.08 17.48
N ILE A 53 -6.42 -9.53 16.28
CA ILE A 53 -6.16 -10.94 15.98
C ILE A 53 -4.75 -11.35 16.40
N ARG A 54 -4.54 -12.65 16.56
CA ARG A 54 -3.24 -13.25 16.89
C ARG A 54 -2.92 -14.33 15.87
N PRO A 55 -2.20 -13.98 14.79
CA PRO A 55 -1.74 -14.95 13.80
C PRO A 55 -0.81 -16.00 14.40
N ASP A 56 -0.73 -17.15 13.75
CA ASP A 56 0.22 -18.21 14.11
C ASP A 56 1.57 -17.97 13.46
N ILE A 57 1.55 -17.41 12.23
CA ILE A 57 2.75 -17.06 11.47
C ILE A 57 2.57 -15.66 10.86
N ILE A 58 3.64 -14.88 10.86
CA ILE A 58 3.70 -13.55 10.23
C ILE A 58 4.93 -13.51 9.34
N THR A 59 4.78 -13.07 8.09
CA THR A 59 5.90 -12.82 7.18
C THR A 59 6.18 -11.32 7.04
N LEU A 60 7.44 -10.93 7.14
CA LEU A 60 7.91 -9.55 7.03
C LEU A 60 9.04 -9.46 6.02
N SER A 61 9.14 -8.33 5.31
CA SER A 61 10.24 -8.00 4.40
C SER A 61 10.22 -6.50 4.08
N LYS A 62 10.74 -6.09 2.93
CA LYS A 62 10.71 -4.72 2.39
C LYS A 62 11.19 -3.68 3.41
N SER A 63 10.28 -2.90 4.00
CA SER A 63 10.62 -1.85 4.98
C SER A 63 11.32 -2.36 6.25
N LEU A 64 11.29 -3.68 6.51
CA LEU A 64 11.93 -4.28 7.68
C LEU A 64 13.42 -3.98 7.74
N SER A 65 14.13 -4.01 6.61
CA SER A 65 15.58 -3.74 6.56
C SER A 65 15.97 -2.28 6.84
N GLY A 66 15.00 -1.37 6.82
CA GLY A 66 15.19 0.07 7.05
C GLY A 66 15.86 0.82 5.90
N PHE A 67 16.76 0.19 5.15
CA PHE A 67 17.55 0.84 4.09
C PHE A 67 17.41 0.17 2.71
N GLY A 68 16.52 -0.80 2.54
CA GLY A 68 16.32 -1.47 1.24
C GLY A 68 17.31 -2.61 0.96
N LEU A 69 18.06 -3.08 1.95
CA LEU A 69 18.85 -4.31 1.83
C LEU A 69 17.91 -5.53 1.80
N PRO A 70 18.23 -6.59 1.03
CA PRO A 70 17.42 -7.79 0.97
C PRO A 70 17.34 -8.47 2.34
N MET A 71 16.14 -8.51 2.91
CA MET A 71 15.85 -9.18 4.18
C MET A 71 14.41 -9.68 4.20
N SER A 72 14.19 -10.86 4.74
CA SER A 72 12.87 -11.36 5.09
C SER A 72 12.93 -12.02 6.47
N LEU A 73 11.82 -12.01 7.17
CA LEU A 73 11.66 -12.58 8.50
C LEU A 73 10.33 -13.32 8.57
N VAL A 74 10.35 -14.48 9.20
CA VAL A 74 9.15 -15.22 9.57
C VAL A 74 9.09 -15.24 11.10
N LEU A 75 8.04 -14.66 11.66
CA LEU A 75 7.71 -14.80 13.07
C LEU A 75 6.67 -15.91 13.20
N MET A 76 6.89 -16.84 14.11
CA MET A 76 5.98 -17.95 14.32
C MET A 76 5.86 -18.27 15.80
N LYS A 77 4.77 -18.91 16.19
CA LYS A 77 4.63 -19.43 17.54
C LYS A 77 5.69 -20.49 17.81
N PRO A 78 6.23 -20.58 19.05
CA PRO A 78 7.31 -21.53 19.37
C PRO A 78 6.98 -22.99 19.06
N GLU A 79 5.73 -23.40 19.22
CA GLU A 79 5.28 -24.76 18.94
C GLU A 79 5.31 -25.14 17.44
N LEU A 80 5.45 -24.16 16.57
CA LEU A 80 5.56 -24.35 15.12
C LEU A 80 7.01 -24.48 14.65
N ASP A 81 8.00 -24.20 15.51
CA ASP A 81 9.41 -24.36 15.20
C ASP A 81 9.84 -25.83 15.39
N VAL A 82 9.36 -26.67 14.49
CA VAL A 82 9.59 -28.13 14.51
C VAL A 82 10.74 -28.60 13.61
N TRP A 83 11.52 -27.67 13.11
CA TRP A 83 12.62 -27.93 12.18
C TRP A 83 13.78 -28.66 12.87
N LYS A 84 14.31 -29.66 12.22
CA LYS A 84 15.59 -30.25 12.64
C LYS A 84 16.75 -29.32 12.25
N PRO A 85 17.85 -29.29 12.99
CA PRO A 85 19.03 -28.57 12.57
C PRO A 85 19.44 -28.90 11.13
N GLY A 86 19.63 -27.87 10.31
CA GLY A 86 19.95 -28.01 8.88
C GLY A 86 18.79 -28.32 7.93
N ALA A 87 17.56 -28.53 8.44
CA ALA A 87 16.39 -28.80 7.59
C ALA A 87 16.01 -27.62 6.67
N HIS A 88 16.39 -26.43 7.07
CA HIS A 88 16.15 -25.20 6.30
C HIS A 88 17.45 -24.40 6.18
N SER A 89 18.09 -24.46 5.03
CA SER A 89 19.34 -23.76 4.73
C SER A 89 19.22 -22.96 3.42
N GLY A 90 20.08 -21.98 3.24
CA GLY A 90 20.15 -21.19 2.02
C GLY A 90 21.38 -20.28 2.03
N THR A 91 22.09 -20.24 0.91
CA THR A 91 23.39 -19.52 0.79
C THR A 91 23.28 -18.02 1.11
N PHE A 92 22.16 -17.38 0.75
CA PHE A 92 21.94 -15.94 0.95
C PHE A 92 21.17 -15.61 2.23
N ARG A 93 20.98 -16.57 3.13
CA ARG A 93 20.31 -16.34 4.41
C ARG A 93 21.27 -15.70 5.39
N GLY A 94 20.73 -14.82 6.23
CA GLY A 94 21.51 -14.19 7.28
C GLY A 94 22.43 -13.08 6.76
N ASN A 95 21.92 -12.16 5.93
CA ASN A 95 22.65 -10.97 5.52
C ASN A 95 22.91 -10.07 6.74
N ASN A 96 24.14 -10.09 7.24
CA ASN A 96 24.53 -9.35 8.44
C ASN A 96 24.33 -7.85 8.32
N LEU A 97 24.55 -7.26 7.13
CA LEU A 97 24.33 -5.83 6.91
C LEU A 97 22.84 -5.48 7.03
N ALA A 98 21.97 -6.34 6.51
CA ALA A 98 20.52 -6.14 6.64
C ALA A 98 20.06 -6.28 8.11
N PHE A 99 20.67 -7.15 8.90
CA PHE A 99 20.39 -7.25 10.34
C PHE A 99 20.78 -5.97 11.08
N VAL A 100 21.95 -5.41 10.77
CA VAL A 100 22.41 -4.15 11.38
C VAL A 100 21.46 -3.01 11.02
N THR A 101 21.11 -2.86 9.74
CA THR A 101 20.20 -1.78 9.31
C THR A 101 18.79 -1.96 9.86
N ALA A 102 18.26 -3.19 9.90
CA ALA A 102 16.97 -3.47 10.51
C ALA A 102 16.93 -3.17 12.00
N THR A 103 17.97 -3.56 12.75
CA THR A 103 18.09 -3.25 14.18
C THR A 103 18.09 -1.74 14.39
N GLN A 104 18.92 -1.01 13.65
CA GLN A 104 18.97 0.44 13.71
C GLN A 104 17.63 1.10 13.38
N ALA A 105 16.89 0.59 12.38
CA ALA A 105 15.58 1.10 12.04
C ALA A 105 14.55 0.86 13.17
N LEU A 106 14.56 -0.32 13.78
CA LEU A 106 13.69 -0.63 14.91
C LEU A 106 13.98 0.29 16.11
N GLU A 107 15.25 0.48 16.45
CA GLU A 107 15.67 1.35 17.55
C GLU A 107 15.37 2.83 17.28
N THR A 108 15.47 3.28 16.04
CA THR A 108 15.21 4.68 15.66
C THR A 108 13.72 5.01 15.64
N TYR A 109 12.91 4.14 15.09
CA TYR A 109 11.53 4.47 14.75
C TYR A 109 10.47 3.82 15.65
N TRP A 110 10.81 2.69 16.33
CA TRP A 110 9.79 1.86 16.98
C TRP A 110 9.94 1.77 18.50
N THR A 111 10.81 2.56 19.11
CA THR A 111 11.00 2.60 20.58
C THR A 111 9.92 3.41 21.30
N ASN A 112 9.15 4.21 20.58
CA ASN A 112 8.05 5.03 21.11
C ASN A 112 6.97 5.26 20.05
N ALA A 113 5.90 5.95 20.42
CA ALA A 113 4.75 6.19 19.55
C ALA A 113 4.91 7.35 18.54
N ALA A 114 6.05 8.06 18.53
CA ALA A 114 6.20 9.28 17.73
C ALA A 114 6.12 8.99 16.23
N PHE A 115 6.78 7.94 15.77
CA PHE A 115 6.76 7.55 14.36
C PHE A 115 5.36 7.08 13.90
N THR A 116 4.67 6.30 14.73
CA THR A 116 3.27 5.91 14.49
C THR A 116 2.37 7.14 14.36
N ALA A 117 2.51 8.12 15.25
CA ALA A 117 1.74 9.35 15.20
C ALA A 117 2.03 10.18 13.94
N ASP A 118 3.28 10.21 13.50
CA ASP A 118 3.70 10.87 12.25
C ASP A 118 3.08 10.19 11.03
N ILE A 119 3.13 8.85 10.94
CA ILE A 119 2.49 8.09 9.87
C ILE A 119 0.98 8.36 9.84
N GLN A 120 0.30 8.37 10.99
CA GLN A 120 -1.14 8.62 11.06
C GLN A 120 -1.51 10.06 10.65
N ARG A 121 -0.63 11.05 10.90
CA ARG A 121 -0.84 12.42 10.42
C ARG A 121 -0.77 12.47 8.89
N LYS A 122 0.25 11.87 8.30
CA LYS A 122 0.42 11.76 6.83
C LYS A 122 -0.70 10.93 6.19
N GLU A 123 -1.16 9.87 6.85
CA GLU A 123 -2.33 9.10 6.42
C GLU A 123 -3.56 9.98 6.25
N ARG A 124 -3.86 10.82 7.26
CA ARG A 124 -4.99 11.77 7.18
C ARG A 124 -4.79 12.76 6.05
N GLN A 125 -3.60 13.35 5.91
CA GLN A 125 -3.29 14.27 4.80
C GLN A 125 -3.59 13.64 3.44
N VAL A 126 -3.12 12.42 3.19
CA VAL A 126 -3.36 11.71 1.92
C VAL A 126 -4.84 11.35 1.76
N ARG A 127 -5.50 10.92 2.83
CA ARG A 127 -6.92 10.56 2.82
C ARG A 127 -7.80 11.76 2.47
N ASP A 128 -7.63 12.86 3.19
CA ASP A 128 -8.41 14.07 3.00
C ASP A 128 -8.20 14.63 1.59
N TRP A 129 -6.95 14.60 1.11
CA TRP A 129 -6.64 15.02 -0.26
C TRP A 129 -7.33 14.12 -1.30
N LEU A 130 -7.28 12.78 -1.17
CA LEU A 130 -7.93 11.85 -2.08
C LEU A 130 -9.46 12.05 -2.10
N GLU A 131 -10.07 12.23 -0.94
CA GLU A 131 -11.52 12.46 -0.82
C GLU A 131 -11.93 13.79 -1.46
N ASN A 132 -11.16 14.85 -1.26
CA ASN A 132 -11.37 16.15 -1.92
C ASN A 132 -11.21 16.02 -3.44
N LEU A 133 -10.21 15.28 -3.92
CA LEU A 133 -10.02 15.04 -5.34
C LEU A 133 -11.21 14.32 -5.97
N VAL A 134 -11.70 13.24 -5.35
CA VAL A 134 -12.90 12.52 -5.79
C VAL A 134 -14.11 13.43 -5.80
N HIS A 135 -14.28 14.27 -4.77
CA HIS A 135 -15.38 15.24 -4.69
C HIS A 135 -15.31 16.29 -5.81
N SER A 136 -14.12 16.71 -6.21
CA SER A 136 -13.92 17.70 -7.30
C SER A 136 -14.27 17.15 -8.69
N TYR A 137 -14.30 15.83 -8.86
CA TYR A 137 -14.59 15.16 -10.13
C TYR A 137 -15.73 14.13 -10.01
N PRO A 138 -16.96 14.53 -9.63
CA PRO A 138 -18.06 13.60 -9.29
C PRO A 138 -18.49 12.69 -10.44
N ASN A 139 -18.24 13.11 -11.68
CA ASN A 139 -18.62 12.36 -12.89
C ASN A 139 -17.49 11.52 -13.47
N ALA A 140 -16.29 11.51 -12.85
CA ALA A 140 -15.14 10.78 -13.36
C ALA A 140 -15.11 9.30 -12.92
N GLY A 141 -16.06 8.86 -12.08
CA GLY A 141 -16.12 7.49 -11.59
C GLY A 141 -14.93 7.12 -10.70
N LEU A 142 -14.41 8.10 -9.94
CA LEU A 142 -13.31 7.91 -9.02
C LEU A 142 -13.79 7.45 -7.64
N SER A 143 -12.98 6.67 -6.95
CA SER A 143 -13.20 6.32 -5.54
C SER A 143 -11.88 6.09 -4.80
N VAL A 144 -11.94 6.02 -3.47
CA VAL A 144 -10.74 5.88 -2.63
C VAL A 144 -10.72 4.52 -1.96
N ARG A 145 -9.53 3.88 -1.90
CA ARG A 145 -9.25 2.67 -1.13
C ARG A 145 -7.99 2.83 -0.28
N GLY A 146 -7.79 1.90 0.63
CA GLY A 146 -6.56 1.80 1.40
C GLY A 146 -6.67 2.31 2.83
N ARG A 147 -5.54 2.29 3.55
CA ARG A 147 -5.35 2.84 4.90
C ARG A 147 -3.86 3.05 5.18
N GLY A 148 -3.53 3.82 6.19
CA GLY A 148 -2.14 4.19 6.44
C GLY A 148 -1.55 4.93 5.24
N LEU A 149 -0.31 4.65 4.92
CA LEU A 149 0.38 5.16 3.73
C LEU A 149 0.40 4.13 2.57
N ILE A 150 -0.64 3.29 2.49
CA ILE A 150 -0.99 2.52 1.31
C ILE A 150 -2.45 2.85 0.95
N GLN A 151 -2.62 3.83 0.09
CA GLN A 151 -3.91 4.32 -0.37
C GLN A 151 -3.96 4.34 -1.89
N GLY A 152 -5.14 4.36 -2.47
CA GLY A 152 -5.30 4.33 -3.92
C GLY A 152 -6.49 5.14 -4.40
N LEU A 153 -6.29 5.82 -5.53
CA LEU A 153 -7.35 6.40 -6.32
C LEU A 153 -7.80 5.36 -7.34
N VAL A 154 -9.04 4.90 -7.23
CA VAL A 154 -9.61 3.89 -8.12
C VAL A 154 -10.31 4.59 -9.28
N CYS A 155 -9.98 4.22 -10.52
CA CYS A 155 -10.55 4.72 -11.76
C CYS A 155 -11.60 3.72 -12.28
N ASN A 156 -12.78 3.69 -11.64
CA ASN A 156 -13.81 2.66 -11.91
C ASN A 156 -14.40 2.74 -13.33
N ALA A 157 -14.59 3.95 -13.86
CA ALA A 157 -15.24 4.15 -15.16
C ALA A 157 -14.29 3.87 -16.33
N THR A 158 -13.01 4.18 -16.16
CA THR A 158 -11.99 4.05 -17.21
C THR A 158 -10.69 3.56 -16.59
N PRO A 159 -10.45 2.24 -16.51
CA PRO A 159 -9.21 1.70 -15.92
C PRO A 159 -7.93 2.31 -16.49
N ALA A 160 -7.86 2.54 -17.81
CA ALA A 160 -6.73 3.18 -18.48
C ALA A 160 -6.42 4.60 -17.99
N LEU A 161 -7.35 5.26 -17.26
CA LEU A 161 -7.12 6.59 -16.68
C LEU A 161 -5.99 6.56 -15.64
N ALA A 162 -5.90 5.52 -14.80
CA ALA A 162 -4.85 5.42 -13.80
C ALA A 162 -3.45 5.40 -14.44
N ASN A 163 -3.26 4.64 -15.52
CA ASN A 163 -2.02 4.61 -16.29
C ASN A 163 -1.67 5.98 -16.90
N ARG A 164 -2.65 6.70 -17.45
CA ARG A 164 -2.41 8.05 -17.98
C ARG A 164 -1.99 9.03 -16.89
N ILE A 165 -2.66 8.99 -15.75
CA ILE A 165 -2.29 9.82 -14.59
C ILE A 165 -0.85 9.53 -14.18
N ALA A 166 -0.48 8.23 -14.06
CA ALA A 166 0.89 7.82 -13.70
C ALA A 166 1.92 8.33 -14.71
N GLN A 167 1.65 8.23 -16.02
CA GLN A 167 2.53 8.75 -17.06
C GLN A 167 2.68 10.28 -17.02
N ASN A 168 1.59 11.01 -16.78
CA ASN A 168 1.63 12.47 -16.66
C ASN A 168 2.36 12.90 -15.38
N ALA A 169 2.19 12.19 -14.26
CA ALA A 169 2.95 12.41 -13.03
C ALA A 169 4.44 12.15 -13.23
N PHE A 170 4.81 11.09 -13.95
CA PHE A 170 6.20 10.77 -14.27
C PHE A 170 6.90 11.88 -15.07
N LYS A 171 6.22 12.44 -16.08
CA LYS A 171 6.74 13.59 -16.84
C LYS A 171 7.00 14.83 -15.97
N LYS A 172 6.32 14.93 -14.83
CA LYS A 172 6.43 16.01 -13.86
C LYS A 172 7.35 15.66 -12.66
N GLY A 173 8.05 14.51 -12.73
CA GLY A 173 9.05 14.10 -11.74
C GLY A 173 8.50 13.28 -10.56
N VAL A 174 7.26 12.80 -10.62
CA VAL A 174 6.70 11.90 -9.61
C VAL A 174 6.58 10.49 -10.17
N VAL A 175 7.25 9.54 -9.52
CA VAL A 175 7.12 8.10 -9.80
C VAL A 175 5.97 7.55 -8.98
N ILE A 176 4.95 7.03 -9.65
CA ILE A 176 3.79 6.41 -9.02
C ILE A 176 3.36 5.20 -9.86
N GLU A 177 2.90 4.16 -9.18
CA GLU A 177 2.52 2.89 -9.80
C GLU A 177 1.01 2.73 -9.87
N THR A 178 0.57 1.89 -10.81
CA THR A 178 -0.79 1.37 -10.86
C THR A 178 -0.87 -0.01 -10.21
N SER A 179 -2.06 -0.44 -9.85
CA SER A 179 -2.36 -1.77 -9.33
C SER A 179 -3.80 -2.17 -9.64
N GLY A 180 -4.14 -3.43 -9.33
CA GLY A 180 -5.43 -4.00 -9.66
C GLY A 180 -5.37 -4.88 -10.91
N ALA A 181 -6.41 -5.69 -11.13
CA ALA A 181 -6.45 -6.66 -12.22
C ALA A 181 -6.44 -6.03 -13.62
N GLN A 182 -6.80 -4.75 -13.72
CA GLN A 182 -6.84 -3.96 -14.95
C GLN A 182 -5.99 -2.69 -14.84
N ASP A 183 -5.06 -2.63 -13.89
CA ASP A 183 -4.28 -1.43 -13.57
C ASP A 183 -5.14 -0.20 -13.23
N GLU A 184 -6.33 -0.43 -12.70
CA GLU A 184 -7.36 0.57 -12.47
C GLU A 184 -7.13 1.44 -11.23
N VAL A 185 -6.13 1.14 -10.41
CA VAL A 185 -5.85 1.87 -9.16
C VAL A 185 -4.51 2.57 -9.24
N LEU A 186 -4.51 3.89 -9.14
CA LEU A 186 -3.29 4.67 -8.91
C LEU A 186 -2.89 4.49 -7.44
N LYS A 187 -1.79 3.78 -7.18
CA LYS A 187 -1.37 3.34 -5.84
C LYS A 187 -0.36 4.30 -5.22
N LEU A 188 -0.74 4.94 -4.12
CA LEU A 188 0.11 5.85 -3.36
C LEU A 188 0.86 5.06 -2.27
N LEU A 189 2.19 5.00 -2.40
CA LEU A 189 3.13 4.33 -1.49
C LEU A 189 4.32 5.23 -1.16
N PRO A 190 4.12 6.43 -0.58
CA PRO A 190 5.23 7.30 -0.24
C PRO A 190 6.14 6.64 0.81
N ALA A 191 7.41 7.05 0.87
CA ALA A 191 8.28 6.63 1.96
C ALA A 191 7.64 6.99 3.31
N LEU A 192 7.71 6.10 4.31
CA LEU A 192 7.14 6.39 5.65
C LEU A 192 7.79 7.61 6.30
N THR A 193 9.07 7.83 5.97
CA THR A 193 9.88 8.95 6.45
C THR A 193 9.80 10.21 5.58
N ILE A 194 8.94 10.24 4.55
CA ILE A 194 8.80 11.41 3.68
C ILE A 194 8.45 12.65 4.50
N GLU A 195 9.07 13.77 4.20
CA GLU A 195 8.72 15.04 4.80
C GLU A 195 7.33 15.50 4.35
N GLU A 196 6.56 16.11 5.25
CA GLU A 196 5.17 16.50 5.00
C GLU A 196 5.04 17.51 3.84
N GLU A 197 6.00 18.44 3.73
CA GLU A 197 6.06 19.40 2.61
C GLU A 197 6.31 18.69 1.27
N LEU A 198 7.22 17.71 1.25
CA LEU A 198 7.51 16.95 0.02
C LEU A 198 6.34 16.05 -0.37
N LEU A 199 5.65 15.46 0.61
CA LEU A 199 4.42 14.73 0.37
C LEU A 199 3.37 15.64 -0.27
N GLY A 200 3.16 16.85 0.27
CA GLY A 200 2.24 17.84 -0.29
C GLY A 200 2.56 18.18 -1.75
N LYS A 201 3.82 18.47 -2.07
CA LYS A 201 4.26 18.72 -3.45
C LYS A 201 3.99 17.55 -4.39
N GLY A 202 4.21 16.33 -3.91
CA GLY A 202 3.88 15.12 -4.68
C GLY A 202 2.38 15.00 -4.99
N LEU A 203 1.54 15.28 -4.01
CA LEU A 203 0.08 15.26 -4.16
C LEU A 203 -0.40 16.33 -5.15
N GLU A 204 0.16 17.54 -5.11
CA GLU A 204 -0.14 18.61 -6.09
C GLU A 204 0.20 18.20 -7.54
N VAL A 205 1.35 17.55 -7.74
CA VAL A 205 1.73 17.02 -9.05
C VAL A 205 0.75 15.94 -9.53
N ILE A 206 0.31 15.06 -8.64
CA ILE A 206 -0.66 14.02 -8.99
C ILE A 206 -2.01 14.66 -9.34
N GLU A 207 -2.47 15.66 -8.58
CA GLU A 207 -3.72 16.39 -8.86
C GLU A 207 -3.70 17.06 -10.24
N ALA A 208 -2.62 17.76 -10.56
CA ALA A 208 -2.44 18.34 -11.89
C ALA A 208 -2.44 17.28 -13.00
N SER A 209 -1.89 16.09 -12.71
CA SER A 209 -1.88 14.97 -13.66
C SER A 209 -3.26 14.31 -13.84
N VAL A 210 -4.07 14.28 -12.80
CA VAL A 210 -5.48 13.86 -12.87
C VAL A 210 -6.29 14.83 -13.74
N ALA A 211 -6.16 16.13 -13.50
CA ALA A 211 -6.85 17.17 -14.29
C ALA A 211 -6.52 17.07 -15.79
N GLU A 212 -5.22 16.92 -16.12
CA GLU A 212 -4.74 16.76 -17.49
C GLU A 212 -5.30 15.48 -18.15
N ALA A 213 -5.22 14.34 -17.48
CA ALA A 213 -5.72 13.06 -18.01
C ALA A 213 -7.23 13.08 -18.26
N LEU A 214 -8.01 13.71 -17.39
CA LEU A 214 -9.47 13.85 -17.55
C LEU A 214 -9.82 14.82 -18.69
N ALA A 215 -9.04 15.89 -18.90
CA ALA A 215 -9.23 16.81 -20.03
C ALA A 215 -8.97 16.11 -21.38
N GLU A 216 -7.96 15.28 -21.47
CA GLU A 216 -7.64 14.47 -22.65
C GLU A 216 -8.76 13.48 -22.98
N GLU A 217 -9.37 12.83 -21.97
CA GLU A 217 -10.54 11.96 -22.17
C GLU A 217 -11.74 12.72 -22.74
N GLY A 218 -12.05 13.88 -22.18
CA GLY A 218 -13.14 14.73 -22.65
C GLY A 218 -12.97 15.19 -24.09
N GLN A 219 -11.74 15.48 -24.52
CA GLN A 219 -11.41 15.81 -25.90
C GLN A 219 -11.56 14.60 -26.84
N SER A 220 -11.04 13.43 -26.44
CA SER A 220 -11.15 12.19 -27.22
C SER A 220 -12.62 11.77 -27.42
N ALA A 221 -13.46 11.87 -26.38
CA ALA A 221 -14.89 11.58 -26.48
C ALA A 221 -15.65 12.55 -27.40
N ARG A 222 -15.23 13.83 -27.47
CA ARG A 222 -15.78 14.81 -28.41
C ARG A 222 -15.44 14.49 -29.85
N ILE A 223 -14.19 14.13 -30.13
CA ILE A 223 -13.72 13.80 -31.49
C ILE A 223 -14.50 12.58 -32.03
N LEU A 224 -14.68 11.54 -31.22
CA LEU A 224 -15.46 10.35 -31.62
C LEU A 224 -16.94 10.65 -31.90
N LYS A 225 -17.56 11.58 -31.16
CA LYS A 225 -18.95 12.00 -31.41
C LYS A 225 -19.13 12.81 -32.69
N PHE A 226 -18.09 13.57 -33.11
CA PHE A 226 -18.15 14.38 -34.32
C PHE A 226 -17.61 13.65 -35.56
N GLY A 227 -16.74 12.65 -35.40
CA GLY A 227 -16.23 11.83 -36.50
C GLY A 227 -17.22 10.80 -37.06
N GLY A 228 -18.25 10.43 -36.26
CA GLY A 228 -19.28 9.45 -36.65
C GLY A 228 -20.44 10.00 -37.51
N LYS A 229 -20.41 11.26 -37.95
CA LYS A 229 -21.47 11.89 -38.77
C LYS A 229 -20.99 12.21 -40.18
N ARG A 230 -20.15 11.38 -40.77
CA ARG A 230 -19.88 11.44 -42.24
C ARG A 230 -19.97 10.03 -42.80
N GLN A 231 -21.19 9.63 -43.10
CA GLN A 231 -21.56 8.73 -44.19
C GLN A 231 -22.99 9.11 -44.62
#